data_ef09b721d6dd7739f9c2c47873fe3b6d
#
_entry.id   ef09b721d6dd7739f9c2c47873fe3b6d
#
_cell.length_a   1.000
_cell.length_b   1.000
_cell.length_c   1.000
_cell.angle_alpha   90.00
_cell.angle_beta   90.00
_cell.angle_gamma   90.00
#
_symmetry.space_group_name_H-M   'P 1'
#
loop_
_entity.id
_entity.type
_entity.pdbx_description
1 polymer ?
#
loop_
_entity_poly.entity_id
_entity_poly.type
_entity_poly.pdbx_seq_one_letter_code
_entity_poly.pdbx_strand_id
1 'polypeptide(L)'
;MMEMKKYKIKDFAKTGSGGTPTSSRKEFYEGGTIPWINSGELSQSFITGTSNYITELGYNSSSAKMFPKDDTVLLAMYGATAGKASLLRIDACTNQAICAIMPDKTIADPLYLKYQLDTMYDYLVRLSSGSARDNLSQAGIANLEISLPPLPEQKRIASILSALDKKIALNRQINQNLLAHSSAMATTHHAA
;
A
#
# COMPACT_ATOMS: atom_id res chain seq x y z
N MET A 1 -25.97 18.49 -5.80
CA MET A 1 -25.31 17.20 -6.13
C MET A 1 -23.83 17.50 -6.31
N MET A 2 -22.93 16.74 -5.68
CA MET A 2 -21.49 16.99 -5.77
C MET A 2 -21.02 16.62 -7.18
N GLU A 3 -20.28 17.53 -7.83
CA GLU A 3 -19.75 17.30 -9.17
C GLU A 3 -18.60 16.31 -9.12
N MET A 4 -18.74 15.16 -9.78
CA MET A 4 -17.73 14.11 -9.89
C MET A 4 -17.14 14.16 -11.30
N LYS A 5 -15.81 14.25 -11.41
CA LYS A 5 -15.12 14.20 -12.70
C LYS A 5 -14.43 12.85 -12.88
N LYS A 6 -14.59 12.26 -14.08
CA LYS A 6 -13.93 11.00 -14.45
C LYS A 6 -12.55 11.26 -15.03
N TYR A 7 -11.57 10.51 -14.57
CA TYR A 7 -10.19 10.53 -15.03
C TYR A 7 -9.67 9.11 -15.20
N LYS A 8 -8.77 8.88 -16.14
CA LYS A 8 -7.88 7.72 -16.06
C LYS A 8 -6.73 8.04 -15.10
N ILE A 9 -6.23 7.03 -14.39
CA ILE A 9 -5.12 7.24 -13.43
C ILE A 9 -3.94 7.93 -14.11
N LYS A 10 -3.59 7.55 -15.34
CA LYS A 10 -2.51 8.19 -16.11
C LYS A 10 -2.70 9.67 -16.40
N ASP A 11 -3.92 10.19 -16.30
CA ASP A 11 -4.21 11.60 -16.59
C ASP A 11 -3.85 12.51 -15.41
N PHE A 12 -3.69 11.93 -14.21
CA PHE A 12 -3.36 12.69 -12.99
C PHE A 12 -2.30 12.04 -12.11
N ALA A 13 -1.75 10.88 -12.47
CA ALA A 13 -0.74 10.21 -11.66
C ALA A 13 0.34 9.56 -12.53
N LYS A 14 1.56 9.56 -12.01
CA LYS A 14 2.63 8.69 -12.51
C LYS A 14 2.47 7.31 -11.89
N THR A 15 2.69 6.26 -12.68
CA THR A 15 2.72 4.89 -12.18
C THR A 15 4.11 4.29 -12.36
N GLY A 16 4.51 3.45 -11.43
CA GLY A 16 5.78 2.74 -11.48
C GLY A 16 5.66 1.36 -10.83
N SER A 17 6.61 0.52 -11.13
CA SER A 17 6.79 -0.75 -10.44
C SER A 17 8.24 -0.86 -10.00
N GLY A 18 8.46 -1.50 -8.87
CA GLY A 18 9.80 -1.81 -8.39
C GLY A 18 10.34 -3.10 -8.98
N GLY A 19 11.31 -3.68 -8.30
CA GLY A 19 11.95 -4.93 -8.68
C GLY A 19 12.45 -5.72 -7.49
N THR A 20 12.75 -6.99 -7.74
CA THR A 20 13.32 -7.89 -6.75
C THR A 20 14.77 -8.15 -7.12
N PRO A 21 15.74 -7.81 -6.25
CA PRO A 21 17.13 -8.25 -6.42
C PRO A 21 17.20 -9.78 -6.49
N THR A 22 18.20 -10.32 -7.15
CA THR A 22 18.38 -11.77 -7.30
C THR A 22 18.40 -12.45 -5.93
N SER A 23 17.41 -13.26 -5.61
CA SER A 23 17.17 -13.83 -4.28
C SER A 23 18.27 -14.80 -3.82
N SER A 24 18.99 -15.43 -4.75
CA SER A 24 20.11 -16.33 -4.44
C SER A 24 21.38 -15.59 -3.98
N ARG A 25 21.44 -14.28 -4.12
CA ARG A 25 22.59 -13.45 -3.73
C ARG A 25 22.32 -12.81 -2.38
N LYS A 26 22.86 -13.43 -1.33
CA LYS A 26 22.66 -12.99 0.07
C LYS A 26 23.18 -11.57 0.32
N GLU A 27 24.26 -11.18 -0.35
CA GLU A 27 24.84 -9.83 -0.27
C GLU A 27 23.90 -8.71 -0.73
N PHE A 28 22.79 -9.04 -1.41
CA PHE A 28 21.78 -8.07 -1.79
C PHE A 28 20.78 -7.77 -0.66
N TYR A 29 20.78 -8.60 0.42
CA TYR A 29 19.82 -8.55 1.51
C TYR A 29 20.47 -8.44 2.89
N GLU A 30 21.53 -9.23 3.16
CA GLU A 30 22.19 -9.25 4.46
C GLU A 30 22.82 -7.91 4.80
N GLY A 31 22.45 -7.34 5.96
CA GLY A 31 22.87 -5.99 6.37
C GLY A 31 22.21 -4.86 5.59
N GLY A 32 21.13 -5.14 4.83
CA GLY A 32 20.40 -4.12 4.09
C GLY A 32 19.81 -3.04 4.98
N THR A 33 19.80 -1.81 4.49
CA THR A 33 19.25 -0.63 5.17
C THR A 33 18.13 0.06 4.38
N ILE A 34 17.98 -0.30 3.10
CA ILE A 34 16.96 0.26 2.21
C ILE A 34 15.65 -0.53 2.40
N PRO A 35 14.56 0.09 2.89
CA PRO A 35 13.28 -0.57 3.05
C PRO A 35 12.76 -1.09 1.71
N TRP A 36 12.34 -2.35 1.67
CA TRP A 36 11.86 -3.01 0.47
C TRP A 36 10.56 -3.76 0.74
N ILE A 37 9.46 -3.25 0.19
CA ILE A 37 8.11 -3.75 0.43
C ILE A 37 7.79 -4.85 -0.57
N ASN A 38 7.34 -5.99 -0.07
CA ASN A 38 6.75 -7.01 -0.92
C ASN A 38 5.21 -6.93 -0.90
N SER A 39 4.56 -7.47 -1.93
CA SER A 39 3.10 -7.36 -2.07
C SER A 39 2.31 -7.99 -0.92
N GLY A 40 2.86 -8.97 -0.21
CA GLY A 40 2.23 -9.59 0.96
C GLY A 40 1.96 -8.60 2.11
N GLU A 41 2.74 -7.52 2.21
CA GLU A 41 2.60 -6.49 3.24
C GLU A 41 1.41 -5.55 3.01
N LEU A 42 0.82 -5.53 1.80
CA LEU A 42 -0.31 -4.66 1.45
C LEU A 42 -1.66 -5.11 2.06
N SER A 43 -1.64 -6.03 3.01
CA SER A 43 -2.80 -6.31 3.88
C SER A 43 -3.12 -5.17 4.86
N GLN A 44 -2.19 -4.22 5.05
CA GLN A 44 -2.32 -3.06 5.93
C GLN A 44 -2.72 -1.82 5.12
N SER A 45 -3.58 -0.96 5.69
CA SER A 45 -3.97 0.31 5.06
C SER A 45 -2.81 1.29 4.88
N PHE A 46 -1.82 1.23 5.79
CA PHE A 46 -0.66 2.12 5.81
C PHE A 46 0.61 1.30 6.01
N ILE A 47 1.62 1.54 5.19
CA ILE A 47 2.94 0.93 5.34
C ILE A 47 3.82 1.89 6.12
N THR A 48 3.95 1.65 7.43
CA THR A 48 4.73 2.47 8.37
C THR A 48 6.12 1.89 8.64
N GLY A 49 6.41 0.70 8.14
CA GLY A 49 7.68 -0.03 8.30
C GLY A 49 7.61 -1.34 7.54
N THR A 50 8.74 -2.02 7.47
CA THR A 50 8.88 -3.37 6.89
C THR A 50 9.94 -4.14 7.67
N SER A 51 9.89 -5.46 7.59
CA SER A 51 10.98 -6.34 8.03
C SER A 51 11.95 -6.69 6.90
N ASN A 52 11.67 -6.25 5.67
CA ASN A 52 12.46 -6.59 4.51
C ASN A 52 13.33 -5.40 4.08
N TYR A 53 14.60 -5.64 3.94
CA TYR A 53 15.56 -4.62 3.54
C TYR A 53 16.46 -5.16 2.43
N ILE A 54 16.97 -4.26 1.58
CA ILE A 54 17.99 -4.55 0.58
C ILE A 54 19.20 -3.66 0.82
N THR A 55 20.38 -4.13 0.38
CA THR A 55 21.61 -3.35 0.39
C THR A 55 21.66 -2.37 -0.77
N GLU A 56 22.55 -1.39 -0.72
CA GLU A 56 22.88 -0.51 -1.87
C GLU A 56 23.27 -1.33 -3.12
N LEU A 57 24.00 -2.43 -2.91
CA LEU A 57 24.37 -3.32 -4.00
C LEU A 57 23.14 -3.99 -4.63
N GLY A 58 22.21 -4.46 -3.79
CA GLY A 58 20.94 -5.04 -4.24
C GLY A 58 20.07 -4.02 -4.97
N TYR A 59 19.99 -2.79 -4.45
CA TYR A 59 19.29 -1.68 -5.08
C TYR A 59 19.84 -1.38 -6.48
N ASN A 60 21.16 -1.15 -6.59
CA ASN A 60 21.80 -0.77 -7.83
C ASN A 60 21.89 -1.92 -8.87
N SER A 61 21.80 -3.18 -8.42
CA SER A 61 21.86 -4.38 -9.28
C SER A 61 20.48 -4.88 -9.72
N SER A 62 19.42 -4.16 -9.45
CA SER A 62 18.05 -4.56 -9.76
C SER A 62 17.23 -3.41 -10.37
N SER A 63 15.98 -3.70 -10.73
CA SER A 63 15.02 -2.68 -11.14
C SER A 63 14.27 -2.05 -9.95
N ALA A 64 14.77 -2.20 -8.72
CA ALA A 64 14.21 -1.55 -7.55
C ALA A 64 14.21 -0.02 -7.73
N LYS A 65 13.14 0.62 -7.28
CA LYS A 65 12.98 2.08 -7.35
C LYS A 65 12.48 2.57 -6.01
N MET A 66 13.05 3.68 -5.55
CA MET A 66 12.59 4.37 -4.35
C MET A 66 11.31 5.15 -4.66
N PHE A 67 10.31 5.00 -3.80
CA PHE A 67 9.04 5.73 -3.84
C PHE A 67 8.90 6.59 -2.59
N PRO A 68 8.44 7.85 -2.74
CA PRO A 68 8.34 8.78 -1.62
C PRO A 68 7.16 8.45 -0.70
N LYS A 69 7.39 8.59 0.60
CA LYS A 69 6.33 8.51 1.61
C LYS A 69 5.27 9.59 1.41
N ASP A 70 4.06 9.31 1.87
CA ASP A 70 2.90 10.20 1.88
C ASP A 70 2.38 10.65 0.49
N ASP A 71 3.14 10.35 -0.56
CA ASP A 71 2.84 10.71 -1.95
C ASP A 71 2.53 9.48 -2.82
N THR A 72 2.77 8.27 -2.29
CA THR A 72 2.66 7.04 -3.07
C THR A 72 1.60 6.12 -2.51
N VAL A 73 0.63 5.78 -3.35
CA VAL A 73 -0.32 4.69 -3.11
C VAL A 73 0.21 3.42 -3.78
N LEU A 74 0.36 2.37 -3.01
CA LEU A 74 0.78 1.05 -3.48
C LEU A 74 -0.46 0.20 -3.77
N LEU A 75 -0.53 -0.45 -4.93
CA LEU A 75 -1.59 -1.37 -5.32
C LEU A 75 -0.98 -2.71 -5.71
N ALA A 76 -1.37 -3.78 -5.03
CA ALA A 76 -0.93 -5.13 -5.37
C ALA A 76 -1.59 -5.61 -6.66
N MET A 77 -0.79 -5.98 -7.65
CA MET A 77 -1.27 -6.40 -8.97
C MET A 77 -1.65 -7.88 -9.01
N TYR A 78 -0.98 -8.72 -8.22
CA TYR A 78 -1.20 -10.18 -8.20
C TYR A 78 -0.78 -10.79 -6.85
N GLY A 79 -1.05 -12.09 -6.68
CA GLY A 79 -0.80 -12.82 -5.44
C GLY A 79 -1.97 -12.75 -4.46
N ALA A 80 -1.75 -13.17 -3.22
CA ALA A 80 -2.79 -13.26 -2.19
C ALA A 80 -3.37 -11.89 -1.77
N THR A 81 -2.67 -10.81 -2.06
CA THR A 81 -3.07 -9.44 -1.76
C THR A 81 -3.55 -8.67 -2.98
N ALA A 82 -3.73 -9.32 -4.13
CA ALA A 82 -4.20 -8.66 -5.34
C ALA A 82 -5.41 -7.75 -5.09
N GLY A 83 -5.39 -6.53 -5.63
CA GLY A 83 -6.42 -5.52 -5.43
C GLY A 83 -6.34 -4.74 -4.11
N LYS A 84 -5.45 -5.12 -3.18
CA LYS A 84 -5.23 -4.36 -1.93
C LYS A 84 -4.43 -3.10 -2.20
N ALA A 85 -4.87 -2.00 -1.61
CA ALA A 85 -4.21 -0.70 -1.69
C ALA A 85 -3.68 -0.26 -0.31
N SER A 86 -2.50 0.33 -0.29
CA SER A 86 -1.85 0.85 0.92
C SER A 86 -1.23 2.22 0.64
N LEU A 87 -1.28 3.13 1.60
CA LEU A 87 -0.53 4.38 1.51
C LEU A 87 0.85 4.19 2.16
N LEU A 88 1.90 4.55 1.42
CA LEU A 88 3.29 4.48 1.89
C LEU A 88 3.55 5.60 2.90
N ARG A 89 4.05 5.25 4.11
CA ARG A 89 4.37 6.18 5.20
C ARG A 89 5.87 6.24 5.52
N ILE A 90 6.68 5.50 4.79
CA ILE A 90 8.14 5.56 4.79
C ILE A 90 8.62 5.64 3.35
N ASP A 91 9.80 6.17 3.10
CA ASP A 91 10.43 6.04 1.79
C ASP A 91 10.86 4.59 1.61
N ALA A 92 10.45 3.94 0.53
CA ALA A 92 10.76 2.52 0.33
C ALA A 92 10.78 2.12 -1.15
N CYS A 93 11.50 1.04 -1.43
CA CYS A 93 11.40 0.31 -2.69
C CYS A 93 10.26 -0.70 -2.62
N THR A 94 9.86 -1.23 -3.77
CA THR A 94 8.86 -2.31 -3.85
C THR A 94 9.33 -3.44 -4.75
N ASN A 95 8.71 -4.60 -4.62
CA ASN A 95 8.87 -5.66 -5.63
C ASN A 95 8.03 -5.35 -6.89
N GLN A 96 8.20 -6.17 -7.93
CA GLN A 96 7.50 -6.01 -9.21
C GLN A 96 6.00 -6.35 -9.16
N ALA A 97 5.51 -6.95 -8.06
CA ALA A 97 4.09 -7.28 -7.88
C ALA A 97 3.24 -6.07 -7.42
N ILE A 98 3.87 -4.94 -7.19
CA ILE A 98 3.23 -3.71 -6.72
C ILE A 98 3.31 -2.65 -7.80
N CYS A 99 2.16 -2.02 -8.09
CA CYS A 99 2.09 -0.76 -8.81
C CYS A 99 2.10 0.39 -7.80
N ALA A 100 3.10 1.24 -7.87
CA ALA A 100 3.17 2.50 -7.15
C ALA A 100 2.48 3.59 -7.97
N ILE A 101 1.54 4.30 -7.38
CA ILE A 101 0.73 5.36 -7.99
C ILE A 101 1.05 6.66 -7.25
N MET A 102 1.61 7.62 -7.95
CA MET A 102 2.01 8.92 -7.42
C MET A 102 1.15 10.01 -8.07
N PRO A 103 0.04 10.41 -7.43
CA PRO A 103 -0.86 11.40 -8.00
C PRO A 103 -0.26 12.81 -7.98
N ASP A 104 -0.66 13.63 -8.96
CA ASP A 104 -0.52 15.08 -8.89
C ASP A 104 -1.45 15.61 -7.79
N LYS A 105 -0.86 16.13 -6.72
CA LYS A 105 -1.60 16.61 -5.54
C LYS A 105 -2.47 17.85 -5.78
N THR A 106 -2.36 18.44 -6.96
CA THR A 106 -3.28 19.52 -7.39
C THR A 106 -4.60 18.97 -7.91
N ILE A 107 -4.66 17.68 -8.27
CA ILE A 107 -5.82 16.98 -8.83
C ILE A 107 -6.37 15.93 -7.87
N ALA A 108 -5.49 15.11 -7.28
CA ALA A 108 -5.89 14.00 -6.42
C ALA A 108 -5.06 13.93 -5.12
N ASP A 109 -5.76 13.81 -4.01
CA ASP A 109 -5.16 13.56 -2.70
C ASP A 109 -4.75 12.07 -2.59
N PRO A 110 -3.49 11.74 -2.25
CA PRO A 110 -3.03 10.34 -2.18
C PRO A 110 -3.83 9.49 -1.20
N LEU A 111 -4.21 10.05 -0.05
CA LEU A 111 -4.97 9.33 0.96
C LEU A 111 -6.42 9.08 0.49
N TYR A 112 -7.04 10.06 -0.18
CA TYR A 112 -8.33 9.86 -0.81
C TYR A 112 -8.26 8.78 -1.90
N LEU A 113 -7.24 8.83 -2.75
CA LEU A 113 -7.04 7.85 -3.82
C LEU A 113 -6.93 6.43 -3.26
N LYS A 114 -6.21 6.25 -2.14
CA LYS A 114 -6.13 4.97 -1.44
C LYS A 114 -7.52 4.47 -1.04
N TYR A 115 -8.35 5.30 -0.41
CA TYR A 115 -9.71 4.91 -0.02
C TYR A 115 -10.61 4.66 -1.22
N GLN A 116 -10.46 5.44 -2.29
CA GLN A 116 -11.21 5.20 -3.53
C GLN A 116 -10.88 3.83 -4.14
N LEU A 117 -9.59 3.44 -4.14
CA LEU A 117 -9.18 2.11 -4.59
C LEU A 117 -9.71 0.99 -3.68
N ASP A 118 -9.80 1.20 -2.37
CA ASP A 118 -10.43 0.24 -1.46
C ASP A 118 -11.90 -0.02 -1.81
N THR A 119 -12.66 1.02 -2.23
CA THR A 119 -14.06 0.82 -2.67
C THR A 119 -14.17 0.01 -3.96
N MET A 120 -13.08 -0.09 -4.71
CA MET A 120 -13.00 -0.83 -5.97
C MET A 120 -12.41 -2.24 -5.80
N TYR A 121 -12.16 -2.69 -4.57
CA TYR A 121 -11.44 -3.93 -4.28
C TYR A 121 -11.98 -5.14 -5.06
N ASP A 122 -13.29 -5.41 -5.01
CA ASP A 122 -13.90 -6.56 -5.69
C ASP A 122 -13.73 -6.48 -7.21
N TYR A 123 -13.78 -5.27 -7.77
CA TYR A 123 -13.52 -5.05 -9.18
C TYR A 123 -12.05 -5.31 -9.53
N LEU A 124 -11.11 -4.81 -8.73
CA LEU A 124 -9.67 -5.00 -8.91
C LEU A 124 -9.27 -6.49 -8.79
N VAL A 125 -9.88 -7.23 -7.85
CA VAL A 125 -9.67 -8.68 -7.72
C VAL A 125 -10.15 -9.42 -8.96
N ARG A 126 -11.31 -9.05 -9.51
CA ARG A 126 -11.79 -9.66 -10.78
C ARG A 126 -10.84 -9.39 -11.94
N LEU A 127 -10.27 -8.19 -12.03
CA LEU A 127 -9.25 -7.88 -13.05
C LEU A 127 -7.98 -8.70 -12.86
N SER A 128 -7.58 -8.99 -11.62
CA SER A 128 -6.37 -9.79 -11.33
C SER A 128 -6.53 -11.28 -11.68
N SER A 129 -7.78 -11.78 -11.70
CA SER A 129 -8.11 -13.19 -11.95
C SER A 129 -8.50 -13.47 -13.41
N GLY A 130 -8.66 -12.44 -14.23
CA GLY A 130 -9.15 -12.55 -15.60
C GLY A 130 -8.07 -12.95 -16.61
N SER A 131 -8.50 -13.59 -17.71
CA SER A 131 -7.63 -14.02 -18.81
C SER A 131 -7.20 -12.84 -19.68
N ALA A 132 -5.92 -12.67 -19.82
CA ALA A 132 -5.10 -12.10 -20.91
C ALA A 132 -5.30 -10.65 -21.39
N ARG A 133 -6.47 -10.01 -21.35
CA ARG A 133 -6.62 -8.63 -21.90
C ARG A 133 -6.83 -7.53 -20.86
N ASP A 134 -7.38 -7.87 -19.70
CA ASP A 134 -7.70 -6.90 -18.64
C ASP A 134 -6.99 -7.25 -17.31
N ASN A 135 -5.76 -7.75 -17.38
CA ASN A 135 -4.97 -8.04 -16.20
C ASN A 135 -4.72 -6.77 -15.38
N LEU A 136 -4.76 -6.90 -14.06
CA LEU A 136 -4.33 -5.87 -13.11
C LEU A 136 -2.81 -5.67 -13.24
N SER A 137 -2.40 -5.11 -14.37
CA SER A 137 -1.03 -4.75 -14.71
C SER A 137 -0.81 -3.26 -14.49
N GLN A 138 0.43 -2.80 -14.46
CA GLN A 138 0.72 -1.37 -14.37
C GLN A 138 0.02 -0.57 -15.48
N ALA A 139 0.00 -1.09 -16.72
CA ALA A 139 -0.70 -0.45 -17.85
C ALA A 139 -2.22 -0.47 -17.67
N GLY A 140 -2.80 -1.56 -17.15
CA GLY A 140 -4.21 -1.67 -16.81
C GLY A 140 -4.60 -0.66 -15.74
N ILE A 141 -3.81 -0.56 -14.66
CA ILE A 141 -4.00 0.40 -13.58
C ILE A 141 -3.90 1.84 -14.10
N ALA A 142 -2.93 2.15 -14.96
CA ALA A 142 -2.80 3.48 -15.54
C ALA A 142 -4.04 3.90 -16.38
N ASN A 143 -4.74 2.94 -16.98
CA ASN A 143 -5.97 3.17 -17.75
C ASN A 143 -7.27 3.04 -16.94
N LEU A 144 -7.19 2.69 -15.66
CA LEU A 144 -8.35 2.56 -14.78
C LEU A 144 -9.06 3.90 -14.64
N GLU A 145 -10.37 3.92 -14.85
CA GLU A 145 -11.20 5.11 -14.68
C GLU A 145 -11.60 5.28 -13.20
N ILE A 146 -11.37 6.47 -12.67
CA ILE A 146 -11.72 6.87 -11.32
C ILE A 146 -12.53 8.17 -11.37
N SER A 147 -13.58 8.24 -10.57
CA SER A 147 -14.36 9.45 -10.38
C SER A 147 -13.85 10.20 -9.16
N LEU A 148 -13.43 11.45 -9.34
CA LEU A 148 -12.88 12.29 -8.27
C LEU A 148 -13.81 13.48 -8.02
N PRO A 149 -14.17 13.77 -6.76
CA PRO A 149 -14.78 15.05 -6.37
C PRO A 149 -13.72 16.17 -6.40
N PRO A 150 -14.12 17.44 -6.21
CA PRO A 150 -13.17 18.53 -6.03
C PRO A 150 -12.16 18.25 -4.90
N LEU A 151 -10.91 18.69 -5.07
CA LEU A 151 -9.80 18.39 -4.14
C LEU A 151 -10.09 18.72 -2.67
N PRO A 152 -10.75 19.84 -2.32
CA PRO A 152 -11.12 20.12 -0.92
C PRO A 152 -12.02 19.03 -0.32
N GLU A 153 -12.93 18.48 -1.12
CA GLU A 153 -13.83 17.42 -0.68
C GLU A 153 -13.10 16.06 -0.54
N GLN A 154 -12.16 15.76 -1.45
CA GLN A 154 -11.29 14.61 -1.30
C GLN A 154 -10.56 14.64 0.05
N LYS A 155 -9.94 15.77 0.39
CA LYS A 155 -9.22 15.95 1.66
C LYS A 155 -10.16 15.84 2.88
N ARG A 156 -11.38 16.39 2.79
CA ARG A 156 -12.39 16.26 3.85
C ARG A 156 -12.78 14.80 4.09
N ILE A 157 -13.09 14.07 3.03
CA ILE A 157 -13.45 12.64 3.12
C ILE A 157 -12.27 11.82 3.66
N ALA A 158 -11.06 12.02 3.12
CA ALA A 158 -9.86 11.32 3.56
C ALA A 158 -9.55 11.57 5.04
N SER A 159 -9.73 12.81 5.52
CA SER A 159 -9.56 13.16 6.94
C SER A 159 -10.50 12.37 7.85
N ILE A 160 -11.78 12.28 7.50
CA ILE A 160 -12.79 11.53 8.28
C ILE A 160 -12.43 10.04 8.32
N LEU A 161 -12.15 9.43 7.15
CA LEU A 161 -11.84 8.01 7.07
C LEU A 161 -10.54 7.66 7.79
N SER A 162 -9.51 8.48 7.68
CA SER A 162 -8.24 8.25 8.40
C SER A 162 -8.38 8.40 9.91
N ALA A 163 -9.30 9.25 10.40
CA ALA A 163 -9.58 9.34 11.82
C ALA A 163 -10.24 8.05 12.35
N LEU A 164 -11.11 7.42 11.54
CA LEU A 164 -11.70 6.12 11.86
C LEU A 164 -10.65 5.01 11.85
N ASP A 165 -9.79 4.95 10.85
CA ASP A 165 -8.70 3.96 10.79
C ASP A 165 -7.76 4.07 12.00
N LYS A 166 -7.41 5.29 12.41
CA LYS A 166 -6.61 5.53 13.63
C LYS A 166 -7.30 4.99 14.89
N LYS A 167 -8.62 5.19 15.03
CA LYS A 167 -9.39 4.65 16.16
C LYS A 167 -9.42 3.12 16.13
N ILE A 168 -9.62 2.52 14.96
CA ILE A 168 -9.61 1.06 14.79
C ILE A 168 -8.23 0.49 15.18
N ALA A 169 -7.13 1.11 14.71
CA ALA A 169 -5.78 0.69 15.04
C ALA A 169 -5.51 0.79 16.55
N LEU A 170 -5.90 1.91 17.18
CA LEU A 170 -5.75 2.11 18.62
C LEU A 170 -6.55 1.08 19.43
N ASN A 171 -7.79 0.82 19.07
CA ASN A 171 -8.62 -0.18 19.75
C ASN A 171 -8.03 -1.60 19.62
N ARG A 172 -7.47 -1.95 18.47
CA ARG A 172 -6.77 -3.24 18.28
C ARG A 172 -5.55 -3.34 19.21
N GLN A 173 -4.78 -2.27 19.31
CA GLN A 173 -3.61 -2.23 20.20
C GLN A 173 -4.01 -2.35 21.68
N ILE A 174 -5.05 -1.64 22.12
CA ILE A 174 -5.60 -1.75 23.47
C ILE A 174 -6.04 -3.18 23.75
N ASN A 175 -6.78 -3.81 22.86
CA ASN A 175 -7.24 -5.19 23.03
C ASN A 175 -6.07 -6.18 23.12
N GLN A 176 -5.03 -6.02 22.31
CA GLN A 176 -3.84 -6.86 22.38
C GLN A 176 -3.11 -6.70 23.73
N ASN A 177 -2.97 -5.47 24.23
CA ASN A 177 -2.35 -5.20 25.53
C ASN A 177 -3.18 -5.81 26.68
N LEU A 178 -4.51 -5.69 26.65
CA LEU A 178 -5.38 -6.28 27.67
C LEU A 178 -5.28 -7.81 27.70
N LEU A 179 -5.23 -8.45 26.52
CA LEU A 179 -5.03 -9.90 26.42
C LEU A 179 -3.68 -10.33 26.97
N ALA A 180 -2.61 -9.60 26.67
CA ALA A 180 -1.27 -9.87 27.17
C ALA A 180 -1.21 -9.74 28.71
N HIS A 181 -1.82 -8.70 29.27
CA HIS A 181 -1.91 -8.52 30.73
C HIS A 181 -2.74 -9.62 31.40
N SER A 182 -3.88 -10.00 30.84
CA SER A 182 -4.73 -11.08 31.36
C SER A 182 -3.97 -12.42 31.38
N SER A 183 -3.24 -12.73 30.32
CA SER A 183 -2.43 -13.97 30.24
C SER A 183 -1.28 -13.98 31.26
N ALA A 184 -0.63 -12.85 31.48
CA ALA A 184 0.44 -12.72 32.49
C ALA A 184 -0.08 -12.90 33.92
N MET A 185 -1.27 -12.39 34.24
CA MET A 185 -1.91 -12.57 35.55
C MET A 185 -2.35 -14.01 35.79
N ALA A 186 -2.82 -14.72 34.74
CA ALA A 186 -3.21 -16.13 34.87
C ALA A 186 -2.02 -17.05 35.14
N THR A 187 -0.85 -16.75 34.55
CA THR A 187 0.37 -17.53 34.80
C THR A 187 0.96 -17.31 36.19
N THR A 188 0.81 -16.15 36.81
CA THR A 188 1.27 -15.87 38.16
C THR A 188 0.41 -16.54 39.24
N HIS A 189 -0.86 -16.82 38.99
CA HIS A 189 -1.76 -17.50 39.93
C HIS A 189 -1.59 -19.04 39.94
N HIS A 190 -0.92 -19.64 38.97
CA HIS A 190 -0.65 -21.07 38.92
C HIS A 190 0.75 -21.44 39.48
N ALA A 191 1.55 -20.45 39.85
CA ALA A 191 2.92 -20.64 40.37
C ALA A 191 3.03 -20.40 41.90
N ALA A 192 1.93 -20.20 42.58
CA ALA A 192 1.80 -20.08 44.03
C ALA A 192 0.95 -21.23 44.57
#